data_6a900e39d3e7aef21804f17beccb23a4
#
_entry.id   6a900e39d3e7aef21804f17beccb23a4
#
_cell.length_a   1.000
_cell.length_b   1.000
_cell.length_c   1.000
_cell.angle_alpha   90.00
_cell.angle_beta   90.00
_cell.angle_gamma   90.00
#
_symmetry.space_group_name_H-M   'P 1'
#
loop_
_entity.id
_entity.type
_entity.pdbx_description
1 polymer ?
#
loop_
_entity_poly.entity_id
_entity_poly.type
_entity_poly.pdbx_seq_one_letter_code
_entity_poly.pdbx_strand_id
1 'polypeptide(L)'
;LSLTSVLLTGVVSFSTACSADPDKSSQGWVDHERPPLAVFPSPDLRDGLGHLDIPADLLPHGETPVPVERLSWRDGFSPVQTTVLDPGVALDPDSLPPPVGTGSEDAVVLYDITADARVPALVELDAWPDNPDVPRLIVRPLRPMPVLHRVAVSVSAEVRTADGQPYTGPDWFTGSRDDMESTVNGGTPAHNYLLTMLLERAGLPRPELATDFWIGDGSAPLHAILDELSIPTEWRWDRVFSTDAGDPLPEGTWIQAEGSFTVDNWLEDDVAFALDADGLPIHQGTTEADLFLFVPDTVRDMDARSAPVWIFGHGIFSRPQDYLARDGDPSGVIEVAREAGAIVLATNWRGLTRDDIAVAATVGNDFGRIAELTDKLAQGVANTAGLARMIEQGAILHDPLLEGKADLDVLRYYGISLGGIEGAVLMAVEDSVQHGVLHVPGGSWSTMLERSSNWSQFELLMSAAVPSPGDRQVLYAASQLFWDVADPALHTDALLHRSVLWQGSVGDEQVPNLTTELVAGAAGATLLTPTPRDSEDIAQSAGPLQGPALVWFDPEVGEPPLTNRPAETSGAHHNPRLWPGQHAQTLRFLDPDDPGVVEHFCGSSPCSASNPGG
;
A
#
# COMPACT_ATOMS: atom_id res chain seq x y z
N LEU A 1 -14.75 5.83 -39.08
CA LEU A 1 -13.39 5.29 -39.13
C LEU A 1 -12.66 5.78 -37.89
N SER A 2 -12.56 4.89 -36.92
CA SER A 2 -11.98 5.11 -35.58
C SER A 2 -10.48 5.43 -35.69
N LEU A 3 -10.03 6.44 -34.97
CA LEU A 3 -8.62 6.86 -34.88
C LEU A 3 -7.66 5.82 -34.28
N THR A 4 -8.18 4.73 -33.77
CA THR A 4 -7.42 3.58 -33.22
C THR A 4 -6.66 2.78 -34.29
N SER A 5 -6.96 2.97 -35.56
CA SER A 5 -6.33 2.18 -36.64
C SER A 5 -5.08 2.83 -37.25
N VAL A 6 -4.69 4.04 -36.81
CA VAL A 6 -3.53 4.75 -37.38
C VAL A 6 -2.28 4.64 -36.50
N LEU A 7 -2.43 4.27 -35.24
CA LEU A 7 -1.30 4.11 -34.30
C LEU A 7 -0.64 2.72 -34.30
N LEU A 8 -1.23 1.73 -34.97
CA LEU A 8 -0.72 0.34 -35.03
C LEU A 8 0.08 -0.01 -36.30
N THR A 9 0.28 0.92 -37.24
CA THR A 9 0.99 0.65 -38.49
C THR A 9 2.26 1.49 -38.71
N GLY A 10 2.79 2.11 -37.68
CA GLY A 10 4.02 2.92 -37.72
C GLY A 10 5.27 2.21 -37.21
N VAL A 11 5.35 0.88 -37.23
CA VAL A 11 6.62 0.17 -37.04
C VAL A 11 7.39 0.24 -38.35
N VAL A 12 8.20 1.27 -38.51
CA VAL A 12 9.23 1.33 -39.54
C VAL A 12 10.37 0.41 -39.08
N SER A 13 10.43 -0.78 -39.67
CA SER A 13 11.56 -1.69 -39.52
C SER A 13 12.79 -1.06 -40.15
N PHE A 14 13.67 -0.47 -39.37
CA PHE A 14 15.05 -0.24 -39.79
C PHE A 14 15.87 -1.49 -39.51
N SER A 15 15.95 -2.38 -40.52
CA SER A 15 16.97 -3.41 -40.58
C SER A 15 18.21 -2.81 -41.23
N THR A 16 19.13 -2.32 -40.46
CA THR A 16 20.53 -2.18 -40.87
C THR A 16 21.36 -3.06 -39.96
N ALA A 17 21.89 -4.13 -40.53
CA ALA A 17 22.84 -4.99 -39.90
C ALA A 17 24.09 -4.20 -39.49
N CYS A 18 24.24 -3.95 -38.19
CA CYS A 18 25.52 -3.70 -37.56
C CYS A 18 25.84 -4.92 -36.70
N SER A 19 27.02 -5.50 -36.96
CA SER A 19 27.59 -6.57 -36.17
C SER A 19 27.71 -6.11 -34.70
N ALA A 20 26.88 -6.65 -33.81
CA ALA A 20 26.94 -6.41 -32.41
C ALA A 20 28.22 -7.00 -31.81
N ASP A 21 29.01 -6.18 -31.18
CA ASP A 21 30.08 -6.56 -30.27
C ASP A 21 29.41 -7.08 -28.99
N PRO A 22 29.61 -8.35 -28.58
CA PRO A 22 28.87 -8.94 -27.46
C PRO A 22 29.23 -8.35 -26.08
N ASP A 23 30.17 -7.43 -25.99
CA ASP A 23 30.60 -6.80 -24.75
C ASP A 23 29.97 -5.39 -24.47
N LYS A 24 28.97 -4.99 -25.25
CA LYS A 24 28.27 -3.70 -25.07
C LYS A 24 26.77 -3.84 -24.81
N SER A 25 26.34 -4.94 -24.26
CA SER A 25 24.96 -5.13 -23.81
C SER A 25 24.85 -4.71 -22.35
N SER A 26 24.33 -3.53 -22.07
CA SER A 26 23.77 -3.01 -20.82
C SER A 26 24.25 -1.63 -20.38
N GLN A 27 24.60 -0.77 -21.30
CA GLN A 27 24.60 0.66 -20.95
C GLN A 27 23.29 1.23 -21.50
N GLY A 28 22.27 1.32 -20.65
CA GLY A 28 21.11 2.16 -20.85
C GLY A 28 21.60 3.56 -21.24
N TRP A 29 20.92 4.19 -22.17
CA TRP A 29 21.25 5.51 -22.67
C TRP A 29 21.11 6.54 -21.56
N VAL A 30 22.19 6.81 -20.81
CA VAL A 30 22.21 7.88 -19.83
C VAL A 30 22.38 9.19 -20.60
N ASP A 31 21.43 10.10 -20.46
CA ASP A 31 21.57 11.47 -20.93
C ASP A 31 22.70 12.15 -20.15
N HIS A 32 23.85 12.31 -20.80
CA HIS A 32 25.03 12.90 -20.15
C HIS A 32 24.88 14.41 -19.81
N GLU A 33 23.78 15.03 -20.23
CA GLU A 33 23.49 16.44 -19.89
C GLU A 33 22.50 16.55 -18.73
N ARG A 34 21.68 15.52 -18.48
CA ARG A 34 20.77 15.46 -17.35
C ARG A 34 21.52 14.94 -16.12
N PRO A 35 21.49 15.66 -14.99
CA PRO A 35 22.01 15.12 -13.75
C PRO A 35 21.33 13.78 -13.43
N PRO A 36 22.07 12.75 -12.96
CA PRO A 36 21.46 11.53 -12.46
C PRO A 36 20.36 11.89 -11.46
N LEU A 37 19.21 11.21 -11.54
CA LEU A 37 18.05 11.41 -10.65
C LEU A 37 17.44 12.84 -10.66
N ALA A 38 17.66 13.60 -11.72
CA ALA A 38 16.93 14.85 -11.92
C ALA A 38 15.42 14.60 -12.02
N VAL A 39 15.02 13.43 -12.50
CA VAL A 39 13.64 12.92 -12.53
C VAL A 39 13.62 11.41 -12.24
N PHE A 40 12.68 10.97 -11.43
CA PHE A 40 12.41 9.57 -11.17
C PHE A 40 10.89 9.36 -11.00
N PRO A 41 10.26 8.42 -11.72
CA PRO A 41 10.80 7.58 -12.80
C PRO A 41 11.18 8.35 -14.06
N SER A 42 11.92 7.71 -14.95
CA SER A 42 12.25 8.26 -16.25
C SER A 42 12.12 7.19 -17.35
N PRO A 43 11.89 7.60 -18.62
CA PRO A 43 11.72 6.66 -19.73
C PRO A 43 12.98 5.83 -20.01
N ASP A 44 14.16 6.31 -19.60
CA ASP A 44 15.45 5.66 -19.82
C ASP A 44 15.68 4.42 -18.91
N LEU A 45 14.80 4.21 -17.93
CA LEU A 45 14.88 3.09 -16.96
C LEU A 45 14.11 1.85 -17.43
N ARG A 46 13.98 1.70 -18.76
CA ARG A 46 13.33 0.57 -19.40
C ARG A 46 14.15 0.10 -20.61
N ASP A 47 14.35 -1.21 -20.72
CA ASP A 47 15.11 -1.80 -21.81
C ASP A 47 14.34 -1.80 -23.15
N GLY A 48 15.02 -2.23 -24.22
CA GLY A 48 14.40 -2.34 -25.55
C GLY A 48 13.35 -3.44 -25.69
N LEU A 49 13.21 -4.34 -24.70
CA LEU A 49 12.19 -5.37 -24.62
C LEU A 49 10.95 -4.89 -23.84
N GLY A 50 11.10 -3.82 -23.10
CA GLY A 50 10.02 -3.20 -22.35
C GLY A 50 10.04 -3.50 -20.85
N HIS A 51 11.08 -4.09 -20.33
CA HIS A 51 11.24 -4.38 -18.92
C HIS A 51 12.03 -3.26 -18.21
N LEU A 52 11.87 -3.16 -16.89
CA LEU A 52 12.66 -2.23 -16.09
C LEU A 52 14.15 -2.58 -16.17
N ASP A 53 14.97 -1.58 -16.47
CA ASP A 53 16.43 -1.66 -16.53
C ASP A 53 17.02 -0.49 -15.75
N ILE A 54 16.99 -0.61 -14.42
CA ILE A 54 17.50 0.40 -13.50
C ILE A 54 18.97 0.06 -13.21
N PRO A 55 19.94 0.92 -13.57
CA PRO A 55 21.33 0.68 -13.22
C PRO A 55 21.53 0.57 -11.70
N ALA A 56 22.28 -0.44 -11.25
CA ALA A 56 22.46 -0.76 -9.83
C ALA A 56 23.06 0.39 -9.00
N ASP A 57 23.84 1.26 -9.63
CA ASP A 57 24.50 2.42 -9.01
C ASP A 57 23.71 3.73 -9.21
N LEU A 58 22.55 3.67 -9.85
CA LEU A 58 21.75 4.88 -10.11
C LEU A 58 21.00 5.34 -8.86
N LEU A 59 20.42 4.40 -8.11
CA LEU A 59 19.65 4.74 -6.92
C LEU A 59 20.60 5.06 -5.75
N PRO A 60 20.29 6.09 -4.96
CA PRO A 60 21.03 6.35 -3.73
C PRO A 60 21.00 5.12 -2.82
N HIS A 61 22.08 4.84 -2.13
CA HIS A 61 22.15 3.71 -1.23
C HIS A 61 23.16 3.96 -0.08
N GLY A 62 23.02 3.19 1.00
CA GLY A 62 23.96 3.13 2.09
C GLY A 62 25.11 2.16 1.79
N GLU A 63 25.26 1.14 2.63
CA GLU A 63 26.30 0.13 2.47
C GLU A 63 26.03 -0.81 1.28
N THR A 64 24.77 -1.22 1.12
CA THR A 64 24.35 -2.17 0.08
C THR A 64 23.58 -1.44 -1.04
N PRO A 65 23.92 -1.66 -2.32
CA PRO A 65 23.09 -1.17 -3.43
C PRO A 65 21.66 -1.71 -3.36
N VAL A 66 20.70 -0.91 -3.84
CA VAL A 66 19.31 -1.36 -3.97
C VAL A 66 19.24 -2.54 -4.95
N PRO A 67 18.59 -3.66 -4.62
CA PRO A 67 18.60 -4.88 -5.44
C PRO A 67 17.68 -4.76 -6.67
N VAL A 68 17.99 -3.81 -7.56
CA VAL A 68 17.17 -3.48 -8.75
C VAL A 68 17.09 -4.62 -9.76
N GLU A 69 18.04 -5.54 -9.77
CA GLU A 69 18.02 -6.76 -10.58
C GLU A 69 16.80 -7.65 -10.29
N ARG A 70 16.24 -7.57 -9.09
CA ARG A 70 15.00 -8.27 -8.71
C ARG A 70 13.75 -7.69 -9.40
N LEU A 71 13.87 -6.52 -10.03
CA LEU A 71 12.79 -5.80 -10.71
C LEU A 71 12.84 -5.95 -12.23
N SER A 72 13.89 -6.59 -12.78
CA SER A 72 14.15 -6.65 -14.22
C SER A 72 13.12 -7.46 -15.04
N TRP A 73 12.22 -8.17 -14.39
CA TRP A 73 11.11 -8.87 -15.03
C TRP A 73 9.87 -7.97 -15.25
N ARG A 74 9.81 -6.81 -14.58
CA ARG A 74 8.63 -5.94 -14.59
C ARG A 74 8.54 -5.13 -15.87
N ASP A 75 7.32 -5.01 -16.40
CA ASP A 75 7.03 -4.24 -17.63
C ASP A 75 6.95 -2.73 -17.37
N GLY A 76 7.07 -2.28 -16.14
CA GLY A 76 6.99 -0.87 -15.78
C GLY A 76 6.98 -0.61 -14.27
N PHE A 77 6.72 0.64 -13.93
CA PHE A 77 6.66 1.14 -12.56
C PHE A 77 5.32 0.82 -11.88
N SER A 78 5.25 1.07 -10.58
CA SER A 78 4.08 0.79 -9.77
C SER A 78 2.81 1.55 -10.25
N PRO A 79 1.62 0.95 -10.13
CA PRO A 79 0.35 1.66 -10.29
C PRO A 79 0.19 2.89 -9.38
N VAL A 80 0.89 2.93 -8.24
CA VAL A 80 0.89 4.07 -7.32
C VAL A 80 2.26 4.75 -7.23
N GLN A 81 3.00 4.72 -8.34
CA GLN A 81 4.35 5.26 -8.43
C GLN A 81 4.39 6.76 -8.14
N THR A 82 5.11 7.14 -7.09
CA THR A 82 5.49 8.52 -6.82
C THR A 82 6.52 9.00 -7.84
N THR A 83 6.31 10.20 -8.39
CA THR A 83 7.29 10.88 -9.25
C THR A 83 8.01 11.97 -8.46
N VAL A 84 9.34 11.96 -8.51
CA VAL A 84 10.22 12.95 -7.87
C VAL A 84 10.96 13.73 -8.97
N LEU A 85 10.89 15.05 -8.91
CA LEU A 85 11.47 15.97 -9.89
C LEU A 85 12.40 16.97 -9.21
N ASP A 86 13.57 17.22 -9.81
CA ASP A 86 14.42 18.33 -9.44
C ASP A 86 14.04 19.55 -10.31
N PRO A 87 13.41 20.58 -9.75
CA PRO A 87 13.04 21.75 -10.53
C PRO A 87 14.24 22.66 -10.88
N GLY A 88 15.40 22.46 -10.26
CA GLY A 88 16.60 23.26 -10.44
C GLY A 88 16.54 24.66 -9.82
N VAL A 89 15.38 25.10 -9.36
CA VAL A 89 15.14 26.41 -8.71
C VAL A 89 14.08 26.25 -7.63
N ALA A 90 14.13 27.12 -6.61
CA ALA A 90 13.12 27.14 -5.57
C ALA A 90 11.75 27.57 -6.14
N LEU A 91 10.72 26.76 -5.87
CA LEU A 91 9.35 27.01 -6.31
C LEU A 91 8.53 27.67 -5.20
N ASP A 92 7.51 28.42 -5.59
CA ASP A 92 6.50 28.98 -4.71
C ASP A 92 5.42 27.90 -4.42
N PRO A 93 5.28 27.41 -3.19
CA PRO A 93 4.29 26.38 -2.86
C PRO A 93 2.85 26.82 -3.12
N ASP A 94 2.54 28.13 -3.04
CA ASP A 94 1.20 28.65 -3.32
C ASP A 94 0.83 28.55 -4.81
N SER A 95 1.82 28.40 -5.69
CA SER A 95 1.59 28.22 -7.13
C SER A 95 1.30 26.76 -7.54
N LEU A 96 1.44 25.82 -6.65
CA LEU A 96 1.10 24.42 -6.88
C LEU A 96 -0.44 24.22 -6.92
N PRO A 97 -0.92 23.14 -7.56
CA PRO A 97 -2.34 22.82 -7.56
C PRO A 97 -2.89 22.56 -6.15
N PRO A 98 -4.20 22.70 -5.91
CA PRO A 98 -4.86 22.19 -4.72
C PRO A 98 -4.63 20.67 -4.56
N PRO A 99 -4.68 20.14 -3.31
CA PRO A 99 -5.03 20.83 -2.06
C PRO A 99 -3.85 21.51 -1.36
N VAL A 100 -2.63 21.39 -1.86
CA VAL A 100 -1.42 21.95 -1.20
C VAL A 100 -1.29 23.45 -1.46
N GLY A 101 -1.36 23.84 -2.73
CA GLY A 101 -1.32 25.24 -3.14
C GLY A 101 -2.70 25.78 -3.51
N THR A 102 -2.69 26.98 -4.12
CA THR A 102 -3.88 27.66 -4.66
C THR A 102 -3.72 27.98 -6.16
N GLY A 103 -2.70 27.37 -6.78
CA GLY A 103 -2.39 27.54 -8.18
C GLY A 103 -3.39 26.84 -9.10
N SER A 104 -3.09 26.91 -10.38
CA SER A 104 -3.90 26.27 -11.42
C SER A 104 -3.72 24.74 -11.38
N GLU A 105 -4.78 23.99 -11.64
CA GLU A 105 -4.71 22.54 -11.90
C GLU A 105 -3.86 22.18 -13.13
N ASP A 106 -3.56 23.17 -13.99
CA ASP A 106 -2.68 23.04 -15.13
C ASP A 106 -1.20 23.30 -14.80
N ALA A 107 -0.90 23.76 -13.59
CA ALA A 107 0.47 24.05 -13.17
C ALA A 107 1.35 22.80 -13.14
N VAL A 108 0.82 21.71 -12.54
CA VAL A 108 1.45 20.38 -12.53
C VAL A 108 0.37 19.33 -12.79
N VAL A 109 0.58 18.49 -13.79
CA VAL A 109 -0.41 17.51 -14.23
C VAL A 109 0.21 16.11 -14.28
N LEU A 110 -0.43 15.15 -13.63
CA LEU A 110 -0.22 13.73 -13.90
C LEU A 110 -1.24 13.31 -14.97
N TYR A 111 -0.76 12.78 -16.08
CA TYR A 111 -1.55 12.52 -17.27
C TYR A 111 -1.35 11.11 -17.79
N ASP A 112 -2.44 10.37 -17.93
CA ASP A 112 -2.45 9.08 -18.59
C ASP A 112 -2.52 9.30 -20.12
N ILE A 113 -1.37 9.12 -20.78
CA ILE A 113 -1.24 9.28 -22.23
C ILE A 113 -2.07 8.22 -22.99
N THR A 114 -2.16 7.01 -22.43
CA THR A 114 -2.86 5.88 -23.05
C THR A 114 -4.37 6.07 -23.00
N ALA A 115 -4.91 6.54 -21.88
CA ALA A 115 -6.33 6.81 -21.69
C ALA A 115 -6.76 8.20 -22.16
N ASP A 116 -5.84 9.10 -22.50
CA ASP A 116 -6.09 10.51 -22.82
C ASP A 116 -6.84 11.23 -21.68
N ALA A 117 -6.37 11.07 -20.45
CA ALA A 117 -7.05 11.55 -19.24
C ALA A 117 -6.09 12.02 -18.15
N ARG A 118 -6.54 13.00 -17.33
CA ARG A 118 -5.83 13.39 -16.10
C ARG A 118 -5.99 12.33 -15.03
N VAL A 119 -4.93 12.11 -14.26
CA VAL A 119 -4.95 11.29 -13.06
C VAL A 119 -4.94 12.22 -11.85
N PRO A 120 -5.88 12.10 -10.91
CA PRO A 120 -5.82 12.85 -9.66
C PRO A 120 -4.50 12.62 -8.94
N ALA A 121 -3.86 13.69 -8.49
CA ALA A 121 -2.55 13.60 -7.84
C ALA A 121 -2.38 14.64 -6.73
N LEU A 122 -1.69 14.26 -5.67
CA LEU A 122 -1.15 15.18 -4.69
C LEU A 122 0.17 15.73 -5.21
N VAL A 123 0.27 17.04 -5.32
CA VAL A 123 1.49 17.75 -5.74
C VAL A 123 2.02 18.54 -4.57
N GLU A 124 3.25 18.26 -4.14
CA GLU A 124 3.86 18.87 -2.96
C GLU A 124 5.34 19.16 -3.18
N LEU A 125 5.89 20.07 -2.40
CA LEU A 125 7.35 20.25 -2.28
C LEU A 125 7.86 19.42 -1.12
N ASP A 126 9.04 18.79 -1.33
CA ASP A 126 9.71 18.05 -0.29
C ASP A 126 9.94 18.92 0.96
N ALA A 127 9.36 18.48 2.07
CA ALA A 127 9.53 19.15 3.35
C ALA A 127 10.90 18.88 4.01
N TRP A 128 11.69 17.95 3.43
CA TRP A 128 13.05 17.57 3.85
C TRP A 128 14.06 17.79 2.72
N PRO A 129 14.25 19.01 2.21
CA PRO A 129 15.10 19.24 1.04
C PRO A 129 16.58 19.05 1.38
N ASP A 130 17.37 18.61 0.39
CA ASP A 130 18.84 18.61 0.43
C ASP A 130 19.38 20.00 0.62
N ASN A 131 18.83 20.89 -0.19
CA ASN A 131 19.05 22.31 -0.12
C ASN A 131 17.71 22.96 0.24
N PRO A 132 17.58 23.64 1.38
CA PRO A 132 16.34 24.31 1.77
C PRO A 132 15.82 25.30 0.72
N ASP A 133 16.70 25.81 -0.14
CA ASP A 133 16.36 26.78 -1.19
C ASP A 133 15.87 26.11 -2.48
N VAL A 134 16.03 24.77 -2.63
CA VAL A 134 15.63 24.02 -3.83
C VAL A 134 15.03 22.66 -3.43
N PRO A 135 13.83 22.64 -2.87
CA PRO A 135 13.16 21.39 -2.54
C PRO A 135 12.70 20.64 -3.79
N ARG A 136 12.69 19.30 -3.73
CA ARG A 136 12.15 18.44 -4.78
C ARG A 136 10.66 18.67 -4.95
N LEU A 137 10.18 18.59 -6.19
CA LEU A 137 8.76 18.52 -6.50
C LEU A 137 8.34 17.05 -6.55
N ILE A 138 7.30 16.72 -5.78
CA ILE A 138 6.80 15.36 -5.61
C ILE A 138 5.37 15.30 -6.14
N VAL A 139 5.09 14.30 -6.98
CA VAL A 139 3.76 14.05 -7.54
C VAL A 139 3.34 12.63 -7.20
N ARG A 140 2.24 12.49 -6.44
CA ARG A 140 1.72 11.21 -5.95
C ARG A 140 0.34 10.95 -6.53
N PRO A 141 0.12 9.84 -7.23
CA PRO A 141 -1.22 9.50 -7.68
C PRO A 141 -2.15 9.27 -6.48
N LEU A 142 -3.38 9.76 -6.57
CA LEU A 142 -4.43 9.56 -5.55
C LEU A 142 -5.35 8.38 -5.86
N ARG A 143 -5.06 7.65 -6.93
CA ARG A 143 -5.67 6.37 -7.29
C ARG A 143 -4.66 5.52 -8.06
N PRO A 144 -4.78 4.19 -8.05
CA PRO A 144 -3.93 3.33 -8.87
C PRO A 144 -4.10 3.64 -10.36
N MET A 145 -2.98 3.71 -11.07
CA MET A 145 -2.94 3.88 -12.52
C MET A 145 -3.03 2.51 -13.21
N PRO A 146 -3.75 2.40 -14.33
CA PRO A 146 -3.92 1.12 -15.00
C PRO A 146 -2.60 0.53 -15.51
N VAL A 147 -2.43 -0.77 -15.33
CA VAL A 147 -1.27 -1.52 -15.84
C VAL A 147 -1.21 -1.45 -17.37
N LEU A 148 -0.01 -1.46 -17.94
CA LEU A 148 0.29 -1.29 -19.38
C LEU A 148 -0.10 0.10 -19.94
N HIS A 149 -0.43 1.05 -19.10
CA HIS A 149 -0.60 2.44 -19.52
C HIS A 149 0.73 3.20 -19.46
N ARG A 150 0.88 4.16 -20.35
CA ARG A 150 1.96 5.14 -20.33
C ARG A 150 1.44 6.42 -19.70
N VAL A 151 2.13 6.91 -18.70
CA VAL A 151 1.75 8.12 -17.96
C VAL A 151 2.85 9.16 -18.03
N ALA A 152 2.50 10.43 -17.87
CA ALA A 152 3.45 11.52 -17.84
C ALA A 152 3.17 12.47 -16.68
N VAL A 153 4.23 13.07 -16.14
CA VAL A 153 4.14 14.24 -15.28
C VAL A 153 4.62 15.45 -16.07
N SER A 154 3.82 16.51 -16.08
CA SER A 154 4.09 17.77 -16.78
C SER A 154 4.05 18.94 -15.82
N VAL A 155 5.09 19.75 -15.82
CA VAL A 155 5.21 21.01 -15.05
C VAL A 155 5.22 22.16 -16.04
N SER A 156 4.28 23.09 -15.93
CA SER A 156 4.14 24.23 -16.84
C SER A 156 4.71 25.52 -16.26
N ALA A 157 4.79 26.57 -17.08
CA ALA A 157 5.17 27.93 -16.66
C ALA A 157 4.12 28.60 -15.75
N GLU A 158 2.99 27.95 -15.47
CA GLU A 158 2.00 28.41 -14.48
C GLU A 158 2.52 28.25 -13.04
N VAL A 159 3.40 27.26 -12.81
CA VAL A 159 4.20 27.20 -11.57
C VAL A 159 5.09 28.45 -11.51
N ARG A 160 5.27 28.98 -10.32
CA ARG A 160 6.14 30.13 -10.06
C ARG A 160 7.35 29.73 -9.25
N THR A 161 8.43 30.44 -9.50
CA THR A 161 9.61 30.40 -8.63
C THR A 161 9.35 31.20 -7.35
N ALA A 162 10.15 30.98 -6.31
CA ALA A 162 10.01 31.65 -5.02
C ALA A 162 10.11 33.19 -5.10
N ASP A 163 10.71 33.74 -6.18
CA ASP A 163 10.74 35.16 -6.46
C ASP A 163 9.56 35.64 -7.34
N GLY A 164 8.57 34.77 -7.59
CA GLY A 164 7.32 35.08 -8.28
C GLY A 164 7.37 35.08 -9.79
N GLN A 165 8.50 34.66 -10.42
CA GLN A 165 8.60 34.55 -11.87
C GLN A 165 7.91 33.24 -12.35
N PRO A 166 7.43 33.20 -13.60
CA PRO A 166 7.03 31.93 -14.21
C PRO A 166 8.21 30.95 -14.20
N TYR A 167 7.89 29.68 -13.85
CA TYR A 167 8.88 28.62 -13.88
C TYR A 167 9.44 28.42 -15.29
N THR A 168 10.74 28.28 -15.38
CA THR A 168 11.44 27.84 -16.60
C THR A 168 12.26 26.61 -16.23
N GLY A 169 12.05 25.54 -16.93
CA GLY A 169 12.69 24.25 -16.67
C GLY A 169 14.20 24.26 -16.93
N PRO A 170 14.87 23.20 -16.51
CA PRO A 170 16.33 23.07 -16.70
C PRO A 170 16.69 22.98 -18.20
N ASP A 171 17.89 23.46 -18.53
CA ASP A 171 18.37 23.55 -19.92
C ASP A 171 18.37 22.19 -20.64
N TRP A 172 18.65 21.08 -19.93
CA TRP A 172 18.65 19.74 -20.52
C TRP A 172 17.27 19.34 -21.06
N PHE A 173 16.19 19.80 -20.45
CA PHE A 173 14.82 19.54 -20.92
C PHE A 173 14.39 20.61 -21.94
N THR A 174 14.49 21.89 -21.58
CA THR A 174 14.02 22.99 -22.42
C THR A 174 14.77 23.09 -23.74
N GLY A 175 16.07 22.79 -23.76
CA GLY A 175 16.87 22.75 -24.98
C GLY A 175 16.51 21.63 -25.95
N SER A 176 16.00 20.50 -25.43
CA SER A 176 15.63 19.33 -26.24
C SER A 176 14.15 19.29 -26.60
N ARG A 177 13.26 19.89 -25.80
CA ARG A 177 11.81 19.93 -26.09
C ARG A 177 11.45 20.69 -27.38
N ASP A 178 12.30 21.64 -27.79
CA ASP A 178 12.04 22.54 -28.91
C ASP A 178 12.73 22.11 -30.22
N ASP A 179 13.68 21.19 -30.15
CA ASP A 179 14.51 20.80 -31.31
C ASP A 179 14.74 19.27 -31.33
N MET A 180 14.07 18.61 -32.27
CA MET A 180 14.22 17.17 -32.51
C MET A 180 15.64 16.84 -33.07
N GLU A 181 16.31 17.77 -33.71
CA GLU A 181 17.65 17.59 -34.31
C GLU A 181 18.78 18.03 -33.35
N SER A 182 18.44 18.53 -32.17
CA SER A 182 19.42 18.88 -31.15
C SER A 182 20.32 17.68 -30.90
N THR A 183 21.55 17.74 -31.39
CA THR A 183 22.55 16.67 -31.36
C THR A 183 23.26 16.60 -30.02
N VAL A 184 22.51 16.62 -28.95
CA VAL A 184 23.03 16.31 -27.63
C VAL A 184 23.01 14.80 -27.47
N ASN A 185 24.15 14.22 -27.60
CA ASN A 185 24.55 12.82 -27.40
C ASN A 185 23.45 11.82 -27.00
N GLY A 186 22.82 11.18 -28.00
CA GLY A 186 22.30 9.83 -27.81
C GLY A 186 20.83 9.67 -27.40
N GLY A 187 19.86 10.20 -28.13
CA GLY A 187 18.48 9.67 -28.13
C GLY A 187 17.42 10.47 -27.39
N THR A 188 17.74 11.18 -26.34
CA THR A 188 16.78 11.88 -25.45
C THR A 188 16.13 13.15 -26.05
N PRO A 189 16.77 13.98 -26.90
CA PRO A 189 16.12 15.16 -27.48
C PRO A 189 14.85 14.85 -28.27
N ALA A 190 14.90 13.84 -29.10
CA ALA A 190 13.72 13.42 -29.87
C ALA A 190 12.57 12.97 -28.96
N HIS A 191 12.87 12.31 -27.83
CA HIS A 191 11.89 11.89 -26.85
C HIS A 191 11.18 13.07 -26.20
N ASN A 192 11.93 14.03 -25.64
CA ASN A 192 11.37 15.21 -24.98
C ASN A 192 10.54 16.06 -25.95
N TYR A 193 11.00 16.20 -27.21
CA TYR A 193 10.24 16.87 -28.26
C TYR A 193 8.90 16.18 -28.54
N LEU A 194 8.90 14.85 -28.70
CA LEU A 194 7.69 14.07 -28.96
C LEU A 194 6.74 14.06 -27.77
N LEU A 195 7.26 13.94 -26.55
CA LEU A 195 6.48 14.03 -25.33
C LEU A 195 5.79 15.40 -25.23
N THR A 196 6.52 16.48 -25.45
CA THR A 196 5.96 17.84 -25.47
C THR A 196 4.84 17.96 -26.48
N MET A 197 5.03 17.48 -27.72
CA MET A 197 3.98 17.51 -28.73
C MET A 197 2.73 16.68 -28.34
N LEU A 198 2.92 15.53 -27.69
CA LEU A 198 1.81 14.70 -27.21
C LEU A 198 1.00 15.44 -26.14
N LEU A 199 1.66 16.06 -25.17
CA LEU A 199 1.01 16.79 -24.09
C LEU A 199 0.28 18.05 -24.61
N GLU A 200 0.90 18.84 -25.49
CA GLU A 200 0.25 19.98 -26.14
C GLU A 200 -0.97 19.54 -26.98
N ARG A 201 -0.89 18.40 -27.67
CA ARG A 201 -2.01 17.85 -28.44
C ARG A 201 -3.16 17.39 -27.55
N ALA A 202 -2.87 16.94 -26.35
CA ALA A 202 -3.85 16.60 -25.33
C ALA A 202 -4.50 17.85 -24.69
N GLY A 203 -4.08 19.06 -25.12
CA GLY A 203 -4.63 20.32 -24.63
C GLY A 203 -3.99 20.81 -23.32
N LEU A 204 -2.89 20.18 -22.89
CA LEU A 204 -2.16 20.62 -21.71
C LEU A 204 -1.24 21.82 -22.06
N PRO A 205 -0.94 22.68 -21.08
CA PRO A 205 0.08 23.71 -21.26
C PRO A 205 1.42 23.12 -21.68
N ARG A 206 2.19 23.88 -22.44
CA ARG A 206 3.54 23.50 -22.84
C ARG A 206 4.39 23.21 -21.60
N PRO A 207 4.99 22.03 -21.49
CA PRO A 207 5.81 21.69 -20.34
C PRO A 207 7.12 22.48 -20.30
N GLU A 208 7.48 22.99 -19.15
CA GLU A 208 8.81 23.47 -18.80
C GLU A 208 9.71 22.32 -18.29
N LEU A 209 9.07 21.28 -17.69
CA LEU A 209 9.71 20.04 -17.30
C LEU A 209 8.68 18.93 -17.45
N ALA A 210 9.07 17.79 -18.01
CA ALA A 210 8.22 16.62 -18.07
C ALA A 210 9.04 15.32 -18.01
N THR A 211 8.41 14.27 -17.55
CA THR A 211 8.88 12.88 -17.65
C THR A 211 7.70 11.97 -17.95
N ASP A 212 7.96 10.79 -18.47
CA ASP A 212 6.96 9.77 -18.65
C ASP A 212 7.52 8.37 -18.37
N PHE A 213 6.63 7.45 -18.08
CA PHE A 213 6.98 6.07 -17.77
C PHE A 213 5.79 5.14 -18.01
N TRP A 214 6.05 3.85 -18.04
CA TRP A 214 5.03 2.81 -18.18
C TRP A 214 4.67 2.23 -16.82
N ILE A 215 3.40 1.86 -16.67
CA ILE A 215 2.88 1.19 -15.47
C ILE A 215 2.94 -0.32 -15.68
N GLY A 216 3.54 -1.03 -14.72
CA GLY A 216 3.66 -2.48 -14.69
C GLY A 216 2.94 -3.08 -13.48
N ASP A 217 2.67 -4.38 -13.55
CA ASP A 217 2.11 -5.12 -12.43
C ASP A 217 3.24 -5.61 -11.51
N GLY A 218 3.14 -5.28 -10.21
CA GLY A 218 4.06 -5.72 -9.17
C GLY A 218 3.55 -6.87 -8.31
N SER A 219 2.30 -7.29 -8.52
CA SER A 219 1.65 -8.31 -7.69
C SER A 219 1.91 -9.76 -8.14
N ALA A 220 2.49 -9.96 -9.33
CA ALA A 220 2.71 -11.28 -9.90
C ALA A 220 3.44 -12.28 -8.98
N PRO A 221 4.48 -11.89 -8.20
CA PRO A 221 5.11 -12.82 -7.25
C PRO A 221 4.16 -13.36 -6.18
N LEU A 222 3.27 -12.52 -5.63
CA LEU A 222 2.28 -12.98 -4.65
C LEU A 222 1.26 -13.94 -5.29
N HIS A 223 0.78 -13.62 -6.49
CA HIS A 223 -0.14 -14.52 -7.20
C HIS A 223 0.48 -15.87 -7.49
N ALA A 224 1.76 -15.92 -7.92
CA ALA A 224 2.48 -17.17 -8.14
C ALA A 224 2.58 -18.02 -6.87
N ILE A 225 2.88 -17.38 -5.72
CA ILE A 225 2.87 -18.03 -4.40
C ILE A 225 1.49 -18.64 -4.10
N LEU A 226 0.42 -17.87 -4.27
CA LEU A 226 -0.93 -18.29 -3.92
C LEU A 226 -1.49 -19.39 -4.83
N ASP A 227 -1.08 -19.41 -6.10
CA ASP A 227 -1.43 -20.46 -7.07
C ASP A 227 -0.79 -21.81 -6.70
N GLU A 228 0.40 -21.79 -6.10
CA GLU A 228 1.12 -23.00 -5.65
C GLU A 228 0.83 -23.37 -4.19
N LEU A 229 0.22 -22.46 -3.42
CA LEU A 229 0.00 -22.61 -1.96
C LEU A 229 -0.86 -23.83 -1.66
N SER A 230 -0.28 -24.82 -0.98
CA SER A 230 -0.97 -26.00 -0.50
C SER A 230 -1.90 -25.65 0.69
N ILE A 231 -2.99 -26.40 0.84
CA ILE A 231 -3.86 -26.25 2.00
C ILE A 231 -3.19 -26.92 3.21
N PRO A 232 -2.90 -26.16 4.30
CA PRO A 232 -2.34 -26.74 5.49
C PRO A 232 -3.26 -27.78 6.13
N THR A 233 -2.70 -28.91 6.54
CA THR A 233 -3.46 -30.00 7.17
C THR A 233 -2.91 -30.39 8.53
N GLU A 234 -1.76 -29.85 8.92
CA GLU A 234 -1.07 -30.16 10.16
C GLU A 234 -0.95 -28.90 11.02
N TRP A 235 -1.40 -29.00 12.26
CA TRP A 235 -1.24 -27.98 13.30
C TRP A 235 -0.98 -28.65 14.65
N ARG A 236 -0.43 -27.87 15.58
CA ARG A 236 -0.26 -28.30 16.97
C ARG A 236 -0.47 -27.13 17.92
N TRP A 237 -0.90 -27.43 19.12
CA TRP A 237 -0.96 -26.50 20.23
C TRP A 237 0.20 -26.75 21.18
N ASP A 238 1.06 -25.77 21.37
CA ASP A 238 2.19 -25.85 22.28
C ASP A 238 1.78 -25.45 23.70
N ARG A 239 0.81 -24.54 23.82
CA ARG A 239 0.23 -24.09 25.08
C ARG A 239 -1.28 -23.93 24.95
N VAL A 240 -2.00 -24.40 25.94
CA VAL A 240 -3.46 -24.27 26.04
C VAL A 240 -3.81 -23.78 27.43
N PHE A 241 -4.60 -22.72 27.50
CA PHE A 241 -5.11 -22.13 28.74
C PHE A 241 -6.63 -22.15 28.71
N SER A 242 -7.24 -22.47 29.84
CA SER A 242 -8.70 -22.51 29.97
C SER A 242 -9.14 -22.08 31.38
N THR A 243 -10.22 -21.29 31.44
CA THR A 243 -10.85 -20.93 32.71
C THR A 243 -11.40 -22.14 33.43
N ASP A 244 -11.73 -23.23 32.72
CA ASP A 244 -12.15 -24.52 33.32
C ASP A 244 -11.02 -25.25 34.04
N ALA A 245 -9.78 -25.05 33.59
CA ALA A 245 -8.58 -25.51 34.27
C ALA A 245 -8.14 -24.60 35.43
N GLY A 246 -8.75 -23.43 35.56
CA GLY A 246 -8.42 -22.44 36.58
C GLY A 246 -7.24 -21.52 36.16
N ASP A 247 -6.94 -21.48 34.87
CA ASP A 247 -5.88 -20.59 34.36
C ASP A 247 -6.30 -19.11 34.45
N PRO A 248 -5.37 -18.21 34.77
CA PRO A 248 -5.63 -16.78 34.75
C PRO A 248 -5.68 -16.28 33.30
N LEU A 249 -6.89 -16.02 32.81
CA LEU A 249 -7.16 -15.47 31.49
C LEU A 249 -7.84 -14.09 31.60
N PRO A 250 -7.71 -13.22 30.60
CA PRO A 250 -8.45 -11.95 30.55
C PRO A 250 -9.96 -12.17 30.72
N GLU A 251 -10.64 -11.20 31.30
CA GLU A 251 -12.09 -11.22 31.43
C GLU A 251 -12.75 -11.41 30.05
N GLY A 252 -13.80 -12.24 29.98
CA GLY A 252 -14.48 -12.55 28.73
C GLY A 252 -13.85 -13.69 27.92
N THR A 253 -12.79 -14.33 28.42
CA THR A 253 -12.11 -15.44 27.74
C THR A 253 -12.50 -16.79 28.34
N TRP A 254 -12.77 -17.79 27.49
CA TRP A 254 -12.91 -19.17 27.90
C TRP A 254 -11.64 -19.98 27.63
N ILE A 255 -11.14 -19.95 26.37
CA ILE A 255 -9.95 -20.71 25.96
C ILE A 255 -9.00 -19.78 25.20
N GLN A 256 -7.70 -19.93 25.45
CA GLN A 256 -6.62 -19.44 24.61
C GLN A 256 -5.66 -20.57 24.30
N ALA A 257 -5.18 -20.64 23.06
CA ALA A 257 -4.11 -21.56 22.70
C ALA A 257 -3.10 -20.89 21.77
N GLU A 258 -1.86 -21.30 21.94
CA GLU A 258 -0.72 -20.90 21.11
C GLU A 258 -0.07 -22.14 20.53
N GLY A 259 0.29 -22.09 19.28
CA GLY A 259 0.89 -23.19 18.57
C GLY A 259 1.41 -22.79 17.20
N SER A 260 1.42 -23.74 16.28
CA SER A 260 1.85 -23.51 14.91
C SER A 260 1.10 -24.43 13.95
N PHE A 261 1.15 -24.08 12.67
CA PHE A 261 0.71 -24.92 11.56
C PHE A 261 1.78 -24.93 10.46
N THR A 262 1.86 -26.06 9.74
CA THR A 262 2.81 -26.23 8.66
C THR A 262 2.27 -25.58 7.40
N VAL A 263 3.06 -24.71 6.77
CA VAL A 263 2.69 -23.96 5.55
C VAL A 263 3.86 -23.94 4.57
N ASP A 264 3.58 -23.77 3.27
CA ASP A 264 4.59 -23.64 2.24
C ASP A 264 5.45 -22.40 2.46
N ASN A 265 6.73 -22.49 2.09
CA ASN A 265 7.73 -21.45 2.29
C ASN A 265 8.42 -21.08 0.98
N TRP A 266 8.58 -19.78 0.72
CA TRP A 266 9.32 -19.24 -0.43
C TRP A 266 10.56 -18.44 -0.03
N LEU A 267 10.77 -18.21 1.27
CA LEU A 267 11.94 -17.48 1.77
C LEU A 267 13.16 -18.40 1.83
N GLU A 268 14.23 -18.02 1.15
CA GLU A 268 15.53 -18.67 1.29
C GLU A 268 16.17 -18.24 2.62
N ASP A 269 16.60 -19.21 3.42
CA ASP A 269 17.20 -18.99 4.75
C ASP A 269 16.40 -18.06 5.67
N ASP A 270 15.09 -17.98 5.50
CA ASP A 270 14.19 -17.08 6.23
C ASP A 270 14.47 -15.57 6.02
N VAL A 271 15.06 -15.19 4.91
CA VAL A 271 15.51 -13.82 4.61
C VAL A 271 14.65 -13.16 3.55
N ALA A 272 14.72 -13.63 2.30
CA ALA A 272 14.01 -13.08 1.15
C ALA A 272 13.70 -14.20 0.14
N PHE A 273 12.85 -13.92 -0.85
CA PHE A 273 12.54 -14.89 -1.90
C PHE A 273 13.77 -15.21 -2.75
N ALA A 274 14.03 -16.50 -2.96
CA ALA A 274 14.80 -16.93 -4.11
C ALA A 274 13.91 -16.78 -5.36
N LEU A 275 14.40 -16.09 -6.39
CA LEU A 275 13.65 -15.82 -7.61
C LEU A 275 14.20 -16.67 -8.78
N ASP A 276 13.31 -17.10 -9.65
CA ASP A 276 13.66 -17.71 -10.93
C ASP A 276 14.02 -16.65 -12.00
N ALA A 277 14.23 -17.09 -13.24
CA ALA A 277 14.60 -16.21 -14.35
C ALA A 277 13.46 -15.25 -14.77
N ASP A 278 12.23 -15.58 -14.43
CA ASP A 278 11.03 -14.78 -14.72
C ASP A 278 10.67 -13.87 -13.53
N GLY A 279 11.51 -13.84 -12.47
CA GLY A 279 11.34 -13.03 -11.27
C GLY A 279 10.28 -13.55 -10.30
N LEU A 280 9.85 -14.81 -10.46
CA LEU A 280 8.86 -15.43 -9.58
C LEU A 280 9.53 -16.17 -8.42
N PRO A 281 8.90 -16.20 -7.23
CA PRO A 281 9.43 -16.89 -6.06
C PRO A 281 9.52 -18.40 -6.27
N ILE A 282 10.65 -18.98 -5.88
CA ILE A 282 10.90 -20.42 -5.93
C ILE A 282 10.49 -21.05 -4.60
N HIS A 283 9.63 -22.08 -4.66
CA HIS A 283 9.21 -22.82 -3.47
C HIS A 283 10.41 -23.48 -2.75
N GLN A 284 10.54 -23.22 -1.44
CA GLN A 284 11.67 -23.64 -0.58
C GLN A 284 11.31 -24.80 0.37
N GLY A 285 10.14 -25.45 0.18
CA GLY A 285 9.62 -26.47 1.09
C GLY A 285 8.60 -25.89 2.06
N THR A 286 8.58 -26.37 3.30
CA THR A 286 7.59 -25.94 4.30
C THR A 286 8.24 -25.30 5.51
N THR A 287 7.47 -24.46 6.22
CA THR A 287 7.86 -23.81 7.48
C THR A 287 6.72 -23.87 8.47
N GLU A 288 7.01 -23.55 9.74
CA GLU A 288 5.99 -23.40 10.78
C GLU A 288 5.55 -21.93 10.85
N ALA A 289 4.26 -21.69 10.66
CA ALA A 289 3.64 -20.39 10.92
C ALA A 289 2.99 -20.41 12.31
N ASP A 290 3.08 -19.29 13.03
CA ASP A 290 2.44 -19.14 14.33
C ASP A 290 0.91 -19.28 14.21
N LEU A 291 0.29 -19.92 15.19
CA LEU A 291 -1.14 -20.08 15.29
C LEU A 291 -1.62 -19.66 16.68
N PHE A 292 -2.58 -18.75 16.71
CA PHE A 292 -3.22 -18.30 17.93
C PHE A 292 -4.72 -18.54 17.86
N LEU A 293 -5.29 -19.09 18.95
CA LEU A 293 -6.72 -19.30 19.14
C LEU A 293 -7.20 -18.49 20.34
N PHE A 294 -8.31 -17.79 20.16
CA PHE A 294 -9.10 -17.17 21.22
C PHE A 294 -10.55 -17.60 21.12
N VAL A 295 -11.10 -18.08 22.21
CA VAL A 295 -12.52 -18.45 22.34
C VAL A 295 -13.12 -17.66 23.49
N PRO A 296 -14.10 -16.78 23.25
CA PRO A 296 -14.73 -16.01 24.31
C PRO A 296 -15.65 -16.86 25.19
N ASP A 297 -15.90 -16.39 26.39
CA ASP A 297 -16.75 -17.10 27.39
C ASP A 297 -18.20 -17.31 26.92
N THR A 298 -18.72 -16.44 26.08
CA THR A 298 -20.05 -16.51 25.49
C THR A 298 -20.23 -17.74 24.59
N VAL A 299 -19.17 -18.22 23.93
CA VAL A 299 -19.22 -19.42 23.07
C VAL A 299 -19.49 -20.70 23.87
N ARG A 300 -19.11 -20.71 25.14
CA ARG A 300 -19.30 -21.90 26.02
C ARG A 300 -20.75 -22.40 26.07
N ASP A 301 -21.69 -21.46 26.14
CA ASP A 301 -23.12 -21.76 26.29
C ASP A 301 -23.87 -21.76 24.94
N MET A 302 -23.19 -21.51 23.83
CA MET A 302 -23.77 -21.56 22.48
C MET A 302 -24.10 -23.00 22.06
N ASP A 303 -25.04 -23.14 21.12
CA ASP A 303 -25.34 -24.41 20.48
C ASP A 303 -24.14 -24.93 19.66
N ALA A 304 -24.15 -26.22 19.36
CA ALA A 304 -23.14 -26.79 18.48
C ALA A 304 -23.23 -26.15 17.07
N ARG A 305 -22.08 -25.83 16.46
CA ARG A 305 -21.97 -25.28 15.11
C ARG A 305 -22.69 -23.94 14.92
N SER A 306 -22.64 -23.07 15.94
CA SER A 306 -23.29 -21.76 15.88
C SER A 306 -22.35 -20.56 16.13
N ALA A 307 -21.10 -20.82 16.55
CA ALA A 307 -20.11 -19.76 16.77
C ALA A 307 -19.43 -19.39 15.46
N PRO A 308 -19.57 -18.13 14.95
CA PRO A 308 -18.85 -17.68 13.76
C PRO A 308 -17.35 -17.74 13.99
N VAL A 309 -16.60 -17.93 12.89
CA VAL A 309 -15.14 -17.98 12.94
C VAL A 309 -14.57 -16.73 12.30
N TRP A 310 -13.68 -16.07 13.02
CA TRP A 310 -12.99 -14.89 12.53
C TRP A 310 -11.50 -15.14 12.38
N ILE A 311 -10.92 -14.61 11.30
CA ILE A 311 -9.47 -14.40 11.22
C ILE A 311 -9.20 -12.99 11.70
N PHE A 312 -8.24 -12.84 12.64
CA PHE A 312 -7.84 -11.55 13.17
C PHE A 312 -6.45 -11.14 12.68
N GLY A 313 -6.35 -9.89 12.16
CA GLY A 313 -5.10 -9.26 11.75
C GLY A 313 -4.62 -8.22 12.75
N HIS A 314 -3.42 -8.43 13.31
CA HIS A 314 -2.80 -7.51 14.29
C HIS A 314 -2.11 -6.31 13.62
N GLY A 315 -1.83 -5.26 14.40
CA GLY A 315 -1.09 -4.06 13.96
C GLY A 315 0.42 -4.27 13.86
N ILE A 316 1.10 -3.25 13.30
CA ILE A 316 2.55 -3.25 13.09
C ILE A 316 3.32 -3.48 14.42
N PHE A 317 4.40 -4.23 14.33
CA PHE A 317 5.29 -4.59 15.45
C PHE A 317 4.58 -5.18 16.67
N SER A 318 3.50 -5.90 16.41
CA SER A 318 2.62 -6.53 17.38
C SER A 318 2.48 -8.03 17.11
N ARG A 319 1.61 -8.68 17.88
CA ARG A 319 1.17 -10.07 17.72
C ARG A 319 -0.31 -10.17 18.11
N PRO A 320 -1.04 -11.25 17.74
CA PRO A 320 -2.42 -11.47 18.16
C PRO A 320 -2.63 -11.40 19.67
N GLN A 321 -1.66 -11.87 20.45
CA GLN A 321 -1.70 -11.86 21.92
C GLN A 321 -1.75 -10.45 22.50
N ASP A 322 -1.21 -9.45 21.81
CA ASP A 322 -1.24 -8.06 22.28
C ASP A 322 -2.66 -7.46 22.25
N TYR A 323 -3.58 -8.08 21.50
CA TYR A 323 -4.97 -7.72 21.35
C TYR A 323 -5.93 -8.65 22.11
N LEU A 324 -5.63 -9.93 22.14
CA LEU A 324 -6.57 -10.98 22.58
C LEU A 324 -6.13 -11.66 23.88
N ALA A 325 -4.96 -11.34 24.44
CA ALA A 325 -4.44 -11.97 25.65
C ALA A 325 -4.00 -10.97 26.74
N ARG A 326 -4.51 -9.71 26.69
CA ARG A 326 -4.16 -8.67 27.66
C ARG A 326 -5.32 -8.33 28.57
N ASP A 327 -5.03 -8.26 29.87
CA ASP A 327 -5.99 -7.83 30.87
C ASP A 327 -6.50 -6.40 30.58
N GLY A 328 -7.81 -6.22 30.80
CA GLY A 328 -8.49 -4.95 30.63
C GLY A 328 -8.79 -4.58 29.16
N ASP A 329 -8.56 -5.50 28.23
CA ASP A 329 -8.86 -5.34 26.79
C ASP A 329 -8.51 -3.94 26.23
N PRO A 330 -7.25 -3.53 26.23
CA PRO A 330 -6.86 -2.18 25.82
C PRO A 330 -7.13 -1.89 24.34
N SER A 331 -7.51 -2.91 23.58
CA SER A 331 -7.81 -2.84 22.15
C SER A 331 -9.29 -2.85 21.81
N GLY A 332 -10.15 -3.27 22.74
CA GLY A 332 -11.57 -3.51 22.50
C GLY A 332 -11.89 -4.79 21.70
N VAL A 333 -10.88 -5.55 21.27
CA VAL A 333 -11.08 -6.72 20.39
C VAL A 333 -11.70 -7.90 21.14
N ILE A 334 -11.33 -8.10 22.40
CA ILE A 334 -11.93 -9.16 23.24
C ILE A 334 -13.43 -8.89 23.40
N GLU A 335 -13.83 -7.65 23.69
CA GLU A 335 -15.22 -7.26 23.87
C GLU A 335 -16.03 -7.48 22.60
N VAL A 336 -15.53 -7.04 21.44
CA VAL A 336 -16.20 -7.22 20.15
C VAL A 336 -16.34 -8.70 19.78
N ALA A 337 -15.29 -9.50 19.94
CA ALA A 337 -15.34 -10.95 19.69
C ALA A 337 -16.29 -11.67 20.64
N ARG A 338 -16.34 -11.23 21.90
CA ARG A 338 -17.23 -11.77 22.94
C ARG A 338 -18.70 -11.46 22.64
N GLU A 339 -19.03 -10.23 22.24
CA GLU A 339 -20.39 -9.83 21.87
C GLU A 339 -20.85 -10.57 20.60
N ALA A 340 -19.96 -10.77 19.62
CA ALA A 340 -20.24 -11.59 18.44
C ALA A 340 -20.37 -13.07 18.74
N GLY A 341 -19.87 -13.56 19.90
CA GLY A 341 -19.70 -14.99 20.14
C GLY A 341 -18.76 -15.67 19.15
N ALA A 342 -17.74 -14.96 18.69
CA ALA A 342 -16.87 -15.39 17.61
C ALA A 342 -15.63 -16.13 18.12
N ILE A 343 -15.35 -17.30 17.55
CA ILE A 343 -14.07 -18.00 17.69
C ILE A 343 -13.06 -17.27 16.81
N VAL A 344 -11.93 -16.84 17.38
CA VAL A 344 -10.91 -16.08 16.65
C VAL A 344 -9.66 -16.92 16.45
N LEU A 345 -9.24 -17.05 15.19
CA LEU A 345 -7.97 -17.64 14.80
C LEU A 345 -7.09 -16.54 14.21
N ALA A 346 -5.78 -16.60 14.46
CA ALA A 346 -4.85 -15.60 13.95
C ALA A 346 -3.46 -16.20 13.70
N THR A 347 -2.74 -15.61 12.75
CA THR A 347 -1.32 -15.83 12.53
C THR A 347 -0.60 -14.48 12.47
N ASN A 348 0.73 -14.49 12.43
CA ASN A 348 1.53 -13.28 12.40
C ASN A 348 1.71 -12.74 10.97
N TRP A 349 1.61 -11.40 10.81
CA TRP A 349 2.05 -10.69 9.62
C TRP A 349 3.59 -10.61 9.61
N ARG A 350 4.23 -11.62 9.02
CA ARG A 350 5.70 -11.68 8.93
C ARG A 350 6.27 -10.43 8.26
N GLY A 351 7.49 -10.05 8.61
CA GLY A 351 8.16 -8.83 8.13
C GLY A 351 7.91 -7.63 9.03
N LEU A 352 6.71 -7.51 9.61
CA LEU A 352 6.33 -6.37 10.46
C LEU A 352 5.73 -6.79 11.81
N THR A 353 6.12 -7.97 12.31
CA THR A 353 5.81 -8.42 13.67
C THR A 353 6.77 -7.80 14.70
N ARG A 354 6.50 -8.07 15.97
CA ARG A 354 7.43 -7.68 17.06
C ARG A 354 8.84 -8.26 16.86
N ASP A 355 8.95 -9.46 16.32
CA ASP A 355 10.23 -10.12 16.10
C ASP A 355 10.99 -9.56 14.90
N ASP A 356 10.30 -8.89 13.98
CA ASP A 356 10.87 -8.27 12.79
C ASP A 356 11.39 -6.85 13.02
N ILE A 357 11.24 -6.26 14.21
CA ILE A 357 11.73 -4.90 14.51
C ILE A 357 13.22 -4.75 14.16
N ALA A 358 14.03 -5.79 14.43
CA ALA A 358 15.44 -5.77 14.10
C ALA A 358 15.70 -5.79 12.58
N VAL A 359 14.87 -6.49 11.81
CA VAL A 359 14.93 -6.51 10.33
C VAL A 359 14.53 -5.12 9.80
N ALA A 360 13.43 -4.56 10.27
CA ALA A 360 13.00 -3.22 9.88
C ALA A 360 14.06 -2.14 10.21
N ALA A 361 14.70 -2.21 11.39
CA ALA A 361 15.77 -1.30 11.75
C ALA A 361 17.01 -1.49 10.83
N THR A 362 17.31 -2.72 10.44
CA THR A 362 18.41 -3.01 9.49
C THR A 362 18.11 -2.41 8.13
N VAL A 363 16.90 -2.59 7.61
CA VAL A 363 16.44 -1.98 6.34
C VAL A 363 16.46 -0.45 6.42
N GLY A 364 16.01 0.14 7.55
CA GLY A 364 16.09 1.58 7.78
C GLY A 364 17.53 2.13 7.76
N ASN A 365 18.52 1.34 8.18
CA ASN A 365 19.93 1.71 8.14
C ASN A 365 20.63 1.33 6.82
N ASP A 366 20.11 0.35 6.09
CA ASP A 366 20.66 -0.13 4.83
C ASP A 366 19.54 -0.57 3.88
N PHE A 367 19.05 0.40 3.11
CA PHE A 367 17.88 0.24 2.26
C PHE A 367 18.07 -0.77 1.12
N GLY A 368 19.30 -1.11 0.78
CA GLY A 368 19.63 -2.21 -0.14
C GLY A 368 19.07 -3.57 0.29
N ARG A 369 18.61 -3.69 1.53
CA ARG A 369 18.03 -4.90 2.12
C ARG A 369 16.48 -4.87 2.16
N ILE A 370 15.83 -3.98 1.43
CA ILE A 370 14.36 -3.79 1.45
C ILE A 370 13.58 -5.08 1.19
N ALA A 371 14.08 -5.95 0.31
CA ALA A 371 13.46 -7.23 -0.02
C ALA A 371 13.31 -8.16 1.21
N GLU A 372 14.20 -8.05 2.21
CA GLU A 372 14.11 -8.85 3.45
C GLU A 372 12.84 -8.52 4.25
N LEU A 373 12.29 -7.33 4.08
CA LEU A 373 11.07 -6.89 4.73
C LEU A 373 9.83 -7.21 3.89
N THR A 374 9.85 -6.82 2.61
CA THR A 374 8.70 -6.92 1.71
C THR A 374 8.37 -8.36 1.34
N ASP A 375 9.38 -9.21 1.12
CA ASP A 375 9.17 -10.62 0.81
C ASP A 375 8.62 -11.39 2.03
N LYS A 376 9.08 -11.04 3.24
CA LYS A 376 8.50 -11.59 4.47
C LYS A 376 7.04 -11.19 4.65
N LEU A 377 6.68 -9.97 4.25
CA LEU A 377 5.30 -9.51 4.34
C LEU A 377 4.40 -10.31 3.38
N ALA A 378 4.86 -10.53 2.15
CA ALA A 378 4.17 -11.39 1.20
C ALA A 378 4.04 -12.85 1.68
N GLN A 379 5.09 -13.40 2.33
CA GLN A 379 5.00 -14.70 3.01
C GLN A 379 3.97 -14.67 4.15
N GLY A 380 3.83 -13.56 4.87
CA GLY A 380 2.79 -13.35 5.89
C GLY A 380 1.38 -13.41 5.31
N VAL A 381 1.17 -12.81 4.13
CA VAL A 381 -0.10 -12.92 3.38
C VAL A 381 -0.37 -14.38 3.00
N ALA A 382 0.63 -15.09 2.45
CA ALA A 382 0.52 -16.50 2.09
C ALA A 382 0.18 -17.38 3.31
N ASN A 383 0.82 -17.13 4.46
CA ASN A 383 0.52 -17.85 5.70
C ASN A 383 -0.94 -17.64 6.12
N THR A 384 -1.44 -16.41 6.03
CA THR A 384 -2.82 -16.08 6.42
C THR A 384 -3.83 -16.65 5.42
N ALA A 385 -3.51 -16.66 4.12
CA ALA A 385 -4.29 -17.36 3.11
C ALA A 385 -4.32 -18.87 3.36
N GLY A 386 -3.19 -19.47 3.73
CA GLY A 386 -3.12 -20.88 4.16
C GLY A 386 -4.03 -21.16 5.35
N LEU A 387 -4.03 -20.30 6.38
CA LEU A 387 -4.93 -20.40 7.52
C LEU A 387 -6.41 -20.31 7.08
N ALA A 388 -6.75 -19.37 6.19
CA ALA A 388 -8.11 -19.23 5.66
C ALA A 388 -8.57 -20.50 4.94
N ARG A 389 -7.73 -21.07 4.07
CA ARG A 389 -8.00 -22.33 3.37
C ARG A 389 -8.13 -23.52 4.33
N MET A 390 -7.31 -23.58 5.39
CA MET A 390 -7.41 -24.60 6.44
C MET A 390 -8.73 -24.51 7.21
N ILE A 391 -9.21 -23.29 7.47
CA ILE A 391 -10.52 -23.05 8.10
C ILE A 391 -11.64 -23.47 7.15
N GLU A 392 -11.62 -23.06 5.90
CA GLU A 392 -12.62 -23.41 4.89
C GLU A 392 -12.74 -24.92 4.69
N GLN A 393 -11.62 -25.66 4.72
CA GLN A 393 -11.63 -27.12 4.67
C GLN A 393 -12.21 -27.76 5.94
N GLY A 394 -12.36 -26.99 7.01
CA GLY A 394 -13.03 -27.37 8.24
C GLY A 394 -12.23 -28.27 9.17
N ALA A 395 -11.03 -28.74 8.82
CA ALA A 395 -10.27 -29.67 9.65
C ALA A 395 -9.97 -29.10 11.04
N ILE A 396 -9.45 -27.87 11.11
CA ILE A 396 -9.14 -27.19 12.37
C ILE A 396 -10.40 -26.88 13.19
N LEU A 397 -11.55 -26.71 12.56
CA LEU A 397 -12.82 -26.43 13.24
C LEU A 397 -13.39 -27.64 13.97
N HIS A 398 -12.85 -28.84 13.71
CA HIS A 398 -13.15 -30.06 14.46
C HIS A 398 -12.15 -30.35 15.59
N ASP A 399 -11.23 -29.41 15.87
CA ASP A 399 -10.29 -29.53 16.99
C ASP A 399 -11.06 -29.70 18.29
N PRO A 400 -10.66 -30.65 19.17
CA PRO A 400 -11.32 -30.87 20.46
C PRO A 400 -11.44 -29.63 21.34
N LEU A 401 -10.55 -28.67 21.24
CA LEU A 401 -10.61 -27.41 21.99
C LEU A 401 -11.87 -26.59 21.68
N LEU A 402 -12.44 -26.75 20.49
CA LEU A 402 -13.62 -25.99 20.06
C LEU A 402 -14.94 -26.70 20.46
N GLU A 403 -14.87 -27.91 21.00
CA GLU A 403 -16.03 -28.71 21.46
C GLU A 403 -17.20 -28.80 20.45
N GLY A 404 -16.90 -28.67 19.16
CA GLY A 404 -17.89 -28.66 18.09
C GLY A 404 -18.76 -27.40 18.03
N LYS A 405 -18.32 -26.28 18.62
CA LYS A 405 -19.05 -25.00 18.66
C LYS A 405 -18.93 -24.20 17.36
N ALA A 406 -17.81 -24.33 16.63
CA ALA A 406 -17.54 -23.56 15.43
C ALA A 406 -18.63 -23.80 14.36
N ASP A 407 -19.13 -22.70 13.77
CA ASP A 407 -19.89 -22.71 12.54
C ASP A 407 -18.91 -22.95 11.37
N LEU A 408 -19.20 -23.93 10.54
CA LEU A 408 -18.32 -24.33 9.45
C LEU A 408 -18.52 -23.50 8.19
N ASP A 409 -19.58 -22.68 8.13
CA ASP A 409 -20.00 -21.96 6.94
C ASP A 409 -19.78 -20.43 7.08
N VAL A 410 -19.36 -19.95 8.27
CA VAL A 410 -19.22 -18.53 8.56
C VAL A 410 -17.77 -18.18 8.88
N LEU A 411 -17.04 -17.73 7.86
CA LEU A 411 -15.70 -17.15 8.01
C LEU A 411 -15.77 -15.62 7.78
N ARG A 412 -15.19 -14.84 8.69
CA ARG A 412 -15.10 -13.38 8.65
C ARG A 412 -13.67 -12.91 8.90
N TYR A 413 -13.39 -11.68 8.52
CA TYR A 413 -12.11 -11.05 8.79
C TYR A 413 -12.29 -9.76 9.62
N TYR A 414 -11.42 -9.57 10.61
CA TYR A 414 -11.30 -8.31 11.33
C TYR A 414 -9.82 -7.96 11.49
N GLY A 415 -9.39 -6.83 10.91
CA GLY A 415 -8.00 -6.40 10.96
C GLY A 415 -7.84 -4.96 11.39
N ILE A 416 -6.76 -4.66 12.11
CA ILE A 416 -6.46 -3.34 12.66
C ILE A 416 -5.10 -2.87 12.15
N SER A 417 -5.01 -1.61 11.63
CA SER A 417 -3.73 -1.01 11.22
C SER A 417 -3.06 -1.88 10.14
N LEU A 418 -1.86 -2.42 10.38
CA LEU A 418 -1.23 -3.40 9.47
C LEU A 418 -2.19 -4.54 9.10
N GLY A 419 -2.94 -5.07 10.08
CA GLY A 419 -3.97 -6.08 9.80
C GLY A 419 -5.12 -5.56 8.94
N GLY A 420 -5.36 -4.25 8.93
CA GLY A 420 -6.27 -3.60 7.98
C GLY A 420 -5.67 -3.50 6.58
N ILE A 421 -4.38 -3.20 6.47
CA ILE A 421 -3.63 -3.08 5.21
C ILE A 421 -3.49 -4.46 4.56
N GLU A 422 -2.87 -5.41 5.25
CA GLU A 422 -2.65 -6.76 4.73
C GLU A 422 -3.94 -7.59 4.64
N GLY A 423 -4.94 -7.24 5.46
CA GLY A 423 -6.28 -7.79 5.38
C GLY A 423 -6.98 -7.42 4.07
N ALA A 424 -6.74 -6.23 3.54
CA ALA A 424 -7.23 -5.85 2.21
C ALA A 424 -6.59 -6.71 1.11
N VAL A 425 -5.28 -6.96 1.19
CA VAL A 425 -4.59 -7.89 0.27
C VAL A 425 -5.17 -9.30 0.41
N LEU A 426 -5.27 -9.83 1.63
CA LEU A 426 -5.85 -11.15 1.89
C LEU A 426 -7.26 -11.28 1.27
N MET A 427 -8.14 -10.32 1.54
CA MET A 427 -9.52 -10.36 1.03
C MET A 427 -9.59 -10.23 -0.49
N ALA A 428 -8.62 -9.58 -1.11
CA ALA A 428 -8.54 -9.49 -2.57
C ALA A 428 -8.15 -10.82 -3.21
N VAL A 429 -7.22 -11.56 -2.59
CA VAL A 429 -6.57 -12.72 -3.19
C VAL A 429 -7.10 -14.08 -2.69
N GLU A 430 -7.89 -14.10 -1.58
CA GLU A 430 -8.40 -15.32 -0.98
C GLU A 430 -9.93 -15.36 -0.99
N ASP A 431 -10.49 -16.26 -1.78
CA ASP A 431 -11.93 -16.35 -2.03
C ASP A 431 -12.76 -16.81 -0.84
N SER A 432 -12.18 -17.51 0.12
CA SER A 432 -12.88 -17.97 1.32
C SER A 432 -13.25 -16.83 2.27
N VAL A 433 -12.60 -15.64 2.15
CA VAL A 433 -12.84 -14.47 3.00
C VAL A 433 -13.65 -13.41 2.25
N GLN A 434 -14.98 -13.49 2.34
CA GLN A 434 -15.90 -12.61 1.60
C GLN A 434 -16.29 -11.32 2.32
N HIS A 435 -16.24 -11.30 3.66
CA HIS A 435 -16.68 -10.19 4.49
C HIS A 435 -15.61 -9.83 5.52
N GLY A 436 -15.22 -8.57 5.57
CA GLY A 436 -14.21 -8.13 6.54
C GLY A 436 -14.32 -6.67 6.92
N VAL A 437 -13.91 -6.38 8.14
CA VAL A 437 -13.75 -5.03 8.67
C VAL A 437 -12.27 -4.70 8.75
N LEU A 438 -11.90 -3.61 8.12
CA LEU A 438 -10.55 -3.06 8.09
C LEU A 438 -10.55 -1.76 8.89
N HIS A 439 -10.04 -1.82 10.12
CA HIS A 439 -9.99 -0.66 11.01
C HIS A 439 -8.66 0.07 10.84
N VAL A 440 -8.70 1.37 10.57
CA VAL A 440 -7.57 2.28 10.30
C VAL A 440 -6.57 1.72 9.27
N PRO A 441 -7.07 1.28 8.10
CA PRO A 441 -6.27 0.71 7.02
C PRO A 441 -5.72 1.78 6.09
N GLY A 442 -4.78 1.39 5.23
CA GLY A 442 -4.24 2.24 4.16
C GLY A 442 -3.63 1.42 3.04
N GLY A 443 -2.84 2.06 2.18
CA GLY A 443 -2.08 1.46 1.09
C GLY A 443 -1.16 2.49 0.47
N SER A 444 -0.49 2.16 -0.65
CA SER A 444 0.58 2.99 -1.20
C SER A 444 1.68 3.24 -0.16
N TRP A 445 2.41 2.17 0.16
CA TRP A 445 3.41 2.16 1.23
C TRP A 445 4.39 3.32 1.14
N SER A 446 4.91 3.65 -0.05
CA SER A 446 5.86 4.75 -0.24
C SER A 446 5.27 6.12 0.11
N THR A 447 3.96 6.30 -0.08
CA THR A 447 3.25 7.53 0.30
C THR A 447 2.99 7.59 1.81
N MET A 448 2.70 6.44 2.42
CA MET A 448 2.38 6.30 3.83
C MET A 448 3.60 6.45 4.74
N LEU A 449 4.74 5.81 4.38
CA LEU A 449 5.91 5.67 5.26
C LEU A 449 6.36 6.99 5.89
N GLU A 450 6.69 7.97 5.08
CA GLU A 450 7.29 9.23 5.57
C GLU A 450 6.30 10.14 6.31
N ARG A 451 4.98 9.87 6.21
CA ARG A 451 3.93 10.60 6.94
C ARG A 451 3.56 9.94 8.26
N SER A 452 3.89 8.66 8.43
CA SER A 452 3.56 7.90 9.63
C SER A 452 4.41 8.32 10.83
N SER A 453 3.78 8.54 11.98
CA SER A 453 4.49 8.77 13.24
C SER A 453 5.43 7.61 13.61
N ASN A 454 5.13 6.38 13.15
CA ASN A 454 5.98 5.21 13.32
C ASN A 454 7.30 5.32 12.55
N TRP A 455 7.36 6.12 11.48
CA TRP A 455 8.54 6.27 10.66
C TRP A 455 9.65 7.11 11.31
N SER A 456 9.32 7.98 12.25
CA SER A 456 10.27 8.95 12.84
C SER A 456 11.59 8.32 13.34
N GLN A 457 11.54 7.13 13.90
CA GLN A 457 12.75 6.42 14.38
C GLN A 457 13.54 5.75 13.24
N PHE A 458 12.86 5.29 12.19
CA PHE A 458 13.50 4.73 10.98
C PHE A 458 14.09 5.83 10.11
N GLU A 459 13.44 6.99 10.03
CA GLU A 459 13.99 8.19 9.37
C GLU A 459 15.34 8.59 9.95
N LEU A 460 15.54 8.47 11.26
CA LEU A 460 16.82 8.75 11.88
C LEU A 460 17.93 7.80 11.40
N LEU A 461 17.62 6.52 11.20
CA LEU A 461 18.54 5.54 10.64
C LEU A 461 18.82 5.81 9.16
N MET A 462 17.76 6.02 8.40
CA MET A 462 17.83 6.33 6.98
C MET A 462 18.63 7.60 6.70
N SER A 463 18.43 8.67 7.47
CA SER A 463 19.15 9.93 7.30
C SER A 463 20.63 9.84 7.65
N ALA A 464 21.01 8.88 8.50
CA ALA A 464 22.42 8.59 8.76
C ALA A 464 23.08 7.81 7.61
N ALA A 465 22.34 6.89 6.97
CA ALA A 465 22.84 6.08 5.86
C ALA A 465 22.83 6.87 4.54
N VAL A 466 21.78 7.64 4.29
CA VAL A 466 21.57 8.50 3.10
C VAL A 466 21.30 9.93 3.58
N PRO A 467 22.35 10.73 3.81
CA PRO A 467 22.22 12.06 4.41
C PRO A 467 21.41 13.07 3.59
N SER A 468 21.41 12.93 2.26
CA SER A 468 20.70 13.83 1.34
C SER A 468 19.18 13.59 1.41
N PRO A 469 18.34 14.56 1.83
CA PRO A 469 16.89 14.38 1.85
C PRO A 469 16.29 14.10 0.47
N GLY A 470 16.75 14.80 -0.59
CA GLY A 470 16.27 14.57 -1.95
C GLY A 470 16.59 13.16 -2.48
N ASP A 471 17.75 12.60 -2.10
CA ASP A 471 18.07 11.20 -2.42
C ASP A 471 17.16 10.24 -1.66
N ARG A 472 16.80 10.55 -0.41
CA ARG A 472 15.81 9.75 0.33
C ARG A 472 14.45 9.77 -0.35
N GLN A 473 14.01 10.90 -0.93
CA GLN A 473 12.76 10.95 -1.69
C GLN A 473 12.78 10.02 -2.90
N VAL A 474 13.90 9.93 -3.60
CA VAL A 474 14.05 8.96 -4.70
C VAL A 474 13.98 7.53 -4.18
N LEU A 475 14.61 7.23 -3.04
CA LEU A 475 14.53 5.90 -2.41
C LEU A 475 13.11 5.56 -1.97
N TYR A 476 12.36 6.48 -1.36
CA TYR A 476 10.96 6.25 -1.00
C TYR A 476 10.13 5.99 -2.25
N ALA A 477 10.31 6.77 -3.31
CA ALA A 477 9.62 6.54 -4.57
C ALA A 477 9.97 5.17 -5.19
N ALA A 478 11.24 4.79 -5.19
CA ALA A 478 11.72 3.50 -5.70
C ALA A 478 11.27 2.32 -4.83
N SER A 479 11.12 2.53 -3.50
CA SER A 479 10.68 1.48 -2.57
C SER A 479 9.32 0.90 -2.92
N GLN A 480 8.44 1.68 -3.56
CA GLN A 480 7.12 1.22 -3.95
C GLN A 480 7.19 -0.04 -4.82
N LEU A 481 8.20 -0.15 -5.67
CA LEU A 481 8.42 -1.31 -6.53
C LEU A 481 8.62 -2.62 -5.74
N PHE A 482 9.11 -2.54 -4.52
CA PHE A 482 9.28 -3.68 -3.62
C PHE A 482 8.04 -3.91 -2.75
N TRP A 483 7.38 -2.83 -2.31
CA TRP A 483 6.13 -2.93 -1.54
C TRP A 483 4.97 -3.49 -2.35
N ASP A 484 4.98 -3.31 -3.67
CA ASP A 484 3.90 -3.73 -4.58
C ASP A 484 3.47 -5.19 -4.39
N VAL A 485 4.38 -6.06 -3.96
CA VAL A 485 4.10 -7.49 -3.72
C VAL A 485 3.01 -7.71 -2.66
N ALA A 486 2.85 -6.78 -1.72
CA ALA A 486 1.89 -6.84 -0.62
C ALA A 486 1.22 -5.47 -0.36
N ASP A 487 1.02 -4.66 -1.41
CA ASP A 487 0.32 -3.38 -1.28
C ASP A 487 -1.13 -3.51 -1.77
N PRO A 488 -2.13 -3.21 -0.93
CA PRO A 488 -3.53 -3.32 -1.32
C PRO A 488 -3.92 -2.42 -2.50
N ALA A 489 -3.16 -1.37 -2.79
CA ALA A 489 -3.39 -0.51 -3.94
C ALA A 489 -3.30 -1.25 -5.29
N LEU A 490 -2.58 -2.38 -5.36
CA LEU A 490 -2.49 -3.22 -6.55
C LEU A 490 -3.65 -4.21 -6.69
N HIS A 491 -4.47 -4.36 -5.66
CA HIS A 491 -5.52 -5.38 -5.58
C HIS A 491 -6.95 -4.79 -5.53
N THR A 492 -7.09 -3.47 -5.73
CA THR A 492 -8.38 -2.76 -5.56
C THR A 492 -9.49 -3.27 -6.47
N ASP A 493 -9.18 -3.73 -7.69
CA ASP A 493 -10.16 -4.28 -8.62
C ASP A 493 -10.81 -5.57 -8.09
N ALA A 494 -10.06 -6.42 -7.40
CA ALA A 494 -10.61 -7.62 -6.77
C ALA A 494 -11.52 -7.27 -5.58
N LEU A 495 -11.20 -6.20 -4.84
CA LEU A 495 -11.98 -5.73 -3.70
C LEU A 495 -13.34 -5.13 -4.10
N LEU A 496 -13.54 -4.70 -5.36
CA LEU A 496 -14.86 -4.31 -5.90
C LEU A 496 -15.93 -5.39 -5.73
N HIS A 497 -15.52 -6.65 -5.61
CA HIS A 497 -16.39 -7.82 -5.52
C HIS A 497 -16.44 -8.42 -4.12
N ARG A 498 -15.86 -7.75 -3.13
CA ARG A 498 -15.85 -8.16 -1.72
C ARG A 498 -16.70 -7.22 -0.87
N SER A 499 -17.21 -7.75 0.21
CA SER A 499 -17.91 -6.96 1.22
C SER A 499 -16.89 -6.47 2.25
N VAL A 500 -16.42 -5.23 2.07
CA VAL A 500 -15.37 -4.63 2.91
C VAL A 500 -15.90 -3.38 3.59
N LEU A 501 -15.76 -3.32 4.92
CA LEU A 501 -15.97 -2.10 5.70
C LEU A 501 -14.62 -1.47 6.04
N TRP A 502 -14.36 -0.30 5.46
CA TRP A 502 -13.21 0.54 5.76
C TRP A 502 -13.59 1.50 6.88
N GLN A 503 -12.98 1.37 8.05
CA GLN A 503 -13.20 2.26 9.18
C GLN A 503 -11.97 3.14 9.36
N GLY A 504 -12.03 4.39 8.91
CA GLY A 504 -10.96 5.36 9.05
C GLY A 504 -11.13 6.25 10.29
N SER A 505 -10.03 6.80 10.77
CA SER A 505 -9.98 7.78 11.85
C SER A 505 -9.46 9.11 11.34
N VAL A 506 -10.22 10.19 11.51
CA VAL A 506 -9.80 11.52 11.06
C VAL A 506 -8.58 11.97 11.85
N GLY A 507 -7.55 12.39 11.13
CA GLY A 507 -6.29 12.81 11.75
C GLY A 507 -5.39 11.66 12.21
N ASP A 508 -5.58 10.46 11.65
CA ASP A 508 -4.74 9.30 11.94
C ASP A 508 -3.26 9.61 11.69
N GLU A 509 -2.48 9.55 12.75
CA GLU A 509 -1.05 9.87 12.75
C GLU A 509 -0.15 8.72 12.30
N GLN A 510 -0.69 7.49 12.24
CA GLN A 510 0.09 6.31 11.85
C GLN A 510 -0.21 5.88 10.42
N VAL A 511 -1.48 5.92 10.03
CA VAL A 511 -1.93 5.60 8.67
C VAL A 511 -2.65 6.83 8.08
N PRO A 512 -1.98 7.61 7.24
CA PRO A 512 -2.52 8.88 6.74
C PRO A 512 -3.85 8.70 6.00
N ASN A 513 -4.83 9.54 6.30
CA ASN A 513 -6.20 9.46 5.76
C ASN A 513 -6.23 9.41 4.22
N LEU A 514 -5.31 10.12 3.56
CA LEU A 514 -5.21 10.10 2.09
C LEU A 514 -4.94 8.69 1.53
N THR A 515 -4.21 7.84 2.25
CA THR A 515 -3.91 6.48 1.81
C THR A 515 -5.07 5.52 2.06
N THR A 516 -5.87 5.76 3.10
CA THR A 516 -7.15 5.08 3.32
C THR A 516 -8.13 5.41 2.20
N GLU A 517 -8.26 6.70 1.84
CA GLU A 517 -9.13 7.16 0.75
C GLU A 517 -8.72 6.60 -0.60
N LEU A 518 -7.41 6.56 -0.88
CA LEU A 518 -6.88 6.01 -2.13
C LEU A 518 -7.38 4.57 -2.34
N VAL A 519 -7.18 3.68 -1.35
CA VAL A 519 -7.53 2.27 -1.50
C VAL A 519 -9.04 2.05 -1.42
N ALA A 520 -9.73 2.68 -0.46
CA ALA A 520 -11.18 2.54 -0.32
C ALA A 520 -11.92 3.08 -1.56
N GLY A 521 -11.50 4.24 -2.08
CA GLY A 521 -12.08 4.83 -3.28
C GLY A 521 -11.86 3.97 -4.53
N ALA A 522 -10.64 3.47 -4.72
CA ALA A 522 -10.32 2.58 -5.84
C ALA A 522 -11.05 1.22 -5.73
N ALA A 523 -11.28 0.72 -4.51
CA ALA A 523 -12.09 -0.46 -4.24
C ALA A 523 -13.61 -0.22 -4.33
N GLY A 524 -14.05 0.95 -4.82
CA GLY A 524 -15.46 1.27 -5.04
C GLY A 524 -16.27 1.47 -3.77
N ALA A 525 -15.64 1.80 -2.65
CA ALA A 525 -16.34 2.06 -1.41
C ALA A 525 -17.31 3.25 -1.54
N THR A 526 -18.45 3.17 -0.86
CA THR A 526 -19.38 4.28 -0.68
C THR A 526 -19.16 4.89 0.69
N LEU A 527 -18.98 6.21 0.76
CA LEU A 527 -18.82 6.95 2.01
C LEU A 527 -20.18 7.07 2.73
N LEU A 528 -20.26 6.50 3.94
CA LEU A 528 -21.46 6.58 4.77
C LEU A 528 -21.64 7.98 5.35
N THR A 529 -22.84 8.56 5.16
CA THR A 529 -23.21 9.86 5.75
C THR A 529 -24.24 9.71 6.87
N PRO A 530 -24.24 10.61 7.89
CA PRO A 530 -23.40 11.79 8.03
C PRO A 530 -21.93 11.45 8.32
N THR A 531 -21.00 12.19 7.72
CA THR A 531 -19.55 11.97 7.83
C THR A 531 -18.85 13.20 8.40
N PRO A 532 -17.82 13.05 9.25
CA PRO A 532 -17.04 14.18 9.74
C PRO A 532 -15.99 14.67 8.72
N ARG A 533 -15.71 13.88 7.68
CA ARG A 533 -14.71 14.17 6.65
C ARG A 533 -15.30 13.90 5.27
N ASP A 534 -15.20 14.87 4.38
CA ASP A 534 -15.52 14.70 2.96
C ASP A 534 -14.37 14.01 2.23
N SER A 535 -14.74 13.18 1.25
CA SER A 535 -13.83 12.52 0.32
C SER A 535 -14.35 12.78 -1.08
N GLU A 536 -13.77 13.76 -1.78
CA GLU A 536 -14.35 14.36 -3.00
C GLU A 536 -14.61 13.34 -4.12
N ASP A 537 -13.75 12.32 -4.23
CA ASP A 537 -13.83 11.32 -5.31
C ASP A 537 -14.61 10.05 -4.90
N ILE A 538 -15.15 9.98 -3.69
CA ILE A 538 -15.90 8.82 -3.19
C ILE A 538 -17.39 9.13 -3.14
N ALA A 539 -18.20 8.28 -3.80
CA ALA A 539 -19.65 8.42 -3.78
C ALA A 539 -20.20 8.39 -2.35
N GLN A 540 -21.12 9.30 -2.01
CA GLN A 540 -21.68 9.41 -0.67
C GLN A 540 -23.13 8.94 -0.63
N SER A 541 -23.53 8.28 0.45
CA SER A 541 -24.90 7.86 0.68
C SER A 541 -25.23 7.72 2.15
N ALA A 542 -26.48 8.00 2.50
CA ALA A 542 -27.01 7.67 3.82
C ALA A 542 -27.27 6.16 3.92
N GLY A 543 -26.96 5.59 5.10
CA GLY A 543 -27.18 4.16 5.35
C GLY A 543 -28.67 3.77 5.45
N PRO A 544 -28.95 2.44 5.54
CA PRO A 544 -27.97 1.36 5.50
C PRO A 544 -27.39 1.14 4.11
N LEU A 545 -26.10 0.76 4.03
CA LEU A 545 -25.41 0.42 2.80
C LEU A 545 -25.19 -1.09 2.72
N GLN A 546 -24.93 -1.60 1.52
CA GLN A 546 -24.48 -2.96 1.25
C GLN A 546 -23.22 -2.89 0.39
N GLY A 547 -22.26 -3.77 0.65
CA GLY A 547 -21.02 -3.86 -0.13
C GLY A 547 -19.87 -3.02 0.45
N PRO A 548 -18.87 -2.65 -0.36
CA PRO A 548 -17.74 -1.88 0.13
C PRO A 548 -18.18 -0.48 0.59
N ALA A 549 -17.81 -0.12 1.81
CA ALA A 549 -18.16 1.18 2.39
C ALA A 549 -17.00 1.76 3.20
N LEU A 550 -16.88 3.09 3.18
CA LEU A 550 -15.96 3.86 4.02
C LEU A 550 -16.75 4.59 5.10
N VAL A 551 -16.26 4.54 6.33
CA VAL A 551 -16.81 5.27 7.47
C VAL A 551 -15.69 6.00 8.20
N TRP A 552 -15.89 7.28 8.47
CA TRP A 552 -14.96 8.08 9.25
C TRP A 552 -15.43 8.26 10.68
N PHE A 553 -14.49 8.11 11.62
CA PHE A 553 -14.63 8.45 13.04
C PHE A 553 -13.73 9.65 13.35
N ASP A 554 -14.23 10.66 14.09
CA ASP A 554 -13.49 11.88 14.37
C ASP A 554 -13.06 11.96 15.85
N PRO A 555 -11.78 11.70 16.17
CA PRO A 555 -11.24 11.91 17.50
C PRO A 555 -11.17 13.38 17.95
N GLU A 556 -11.55 14.33 17.08
CA GLU A 556 -11.51 15.77 17.32
C GLU A 556 -10.08 16.31 17.59
N VAL A 557 -9.07 15.67 16.99
CA VAL A 557 -7.66 16.08 17.10
C VAL A 557 -7.20 16.97 15.94
N GLY A 558 -8.00 17.07 14.88
CA GLY A 558 -7.65 17.75 13.62
C GLY A 558 -6.76 16.91 12.72
N GLU A 559 -6.71 17.28 11.44
CA GLU A 559 -5.89 16.58 10.45
C GLU A 559 -4.45 17.11 10.45
N PRO A 560 -3.43 16.23 10.30
CA PRO A 560 -2.06 16.66 10.07
C PRO A 560 -1.93 17.48 8.76
N PRO A 561 -0.94 18.36 8.66
CA PRO A 561 -0.64 19.01 7.39
C PRO A 561 -0.37 17.99 6.27
N LEU A 562 -0.81 18.31 5.05
CA LEU A 562 -0.49 17.52 3.85
C LEU A 562 0.96 17.75 3.43
N THR A 563 1.91 17.25 4.22
CA THR A 563 3.34 17.30 3.95
C THR A 563 3.94 15.91 4.09
N ASN A 564 5.05 15.67 3.42
CA ASN A 564 5.78 14.41 3.51
C ASN A 564 6.65 14.31 4.78
N ARG A 565 6.04 14.60 5.94
CA ARG A 565 6.68 14.51 7.27
C ARG A 565 5.86 13.66 8.21
N PRO A 566 6.51 12.97 9.16
CA PRO A 566 5.80 12.25 10.21
C PRO A 566 4.84 13.17 10.97
N ALA A 567 3.61 12.71 11.14
CA ALA A 567 2.62 13.38 11.96
C ALA A 567 2.98 13.28 13.45
N GLU A 568 2.56 14.27 14.25
CA GLU A 568 2.67 14.19 15.70
C GLU A 568 1.69 13.16 16.26
N THR A 569 2.11 12.42 17.29
CA THR A 569 1.24 11.44 17.95
C THR A 569 0.05 12.13 18.59
N SER A 570 -1.16 11.78 18.16
CA SER A 570 -2.42 12.36 18.61
C SER A 570 -3.32 11.35 19.35
N GLY A 571 -3.12 10.06 19.09
CA GLY A 571 -3.98 8.98 19.55
C GLY A 571 -5.18 8.70 18.62
N ALA A 572 -5.30 9.42 17.50
CA ALA A 572 -6.38 9.21 16.54
C ALA A 572 -6.40 7.77 16.02
N HIS A 573 -5.24 7.19 15.79
CA HIS A 573 -5.10 5.81 15.35
C HIS A 573 -5.71 4.77 16.32
N HIS A 574 -5.79 5.08 17.60
CA HIS A 574 -6.20 4.13 18.63
C HIS A 574 -7.61 4.37 19.18
N ASN A 575 -7.98 5.64 19.34
CA ASN A 575 -9.15 5.99 20.15
C ASN A 575 -10.49 5.46 19.61
N PRO A 576 -10.81 5.55 18.30
CA PRO A 576 -12.14 5.17 17.80
C PRO A 576 -12.50 3.70 18.01
N ARG A 577 -11.52 2.79 18.03
CA ARG A 577 -11.80 1.35 18.20
C ARG A 577 -12.34 0.98 19.59
N LEU A 578 -12.31 1.90 20.55
CA LEU A 578 -12.88 1.72 21.88
C LEU A 578 -14.29 2.33 21.98
N TRP A 579 -14.84 2.85 20.89
CA TRP A 579 -16.13 3.51 20.92
C TRP A 579 -17.28 2.54 20.67
N PRO A 580 -18.39 2.69 21.44
CA PRO A 580 -19.56 1.82 21.26
C PRO A 580 -20.12 1.85 19.83
N GLY A 581 -20.10 3.01 19.17
CA GLY A 581 -20.57 3.12 17.79
C GLY A 581 -19.70 2.36 16.78
N GLN A 582 -18.39 2.29 17.00
CA GLN A 582 -17.47 1.50 16.17
C GLN A 582 -17.70 0.00 16.41
N HIS A 583 -17.84 -0.43 17.67
CA HIS A 583 -18.14 -1.82 18.03
C HIS A 583 -19.48 -2.26 17.39
N ALA A 584 -20.55 -1.49 17.60
CA ALA A 584 -21.87 -1.80 17.03
C ALA A 584 -21.84 -1.90 15.50
N GLN A 585 -21.08 -1.03 14.83
CA GLN A 585 -20.92 -1.10 13.37
C GLN A 585 -20.15 -2.34 12.94
N THR A 586 -19.07 -2.71 13.62
CA THR A 586 -18.30 -3.93 13.36
C THR A 586 -19.17 -5.16 13.53
N LEU A 587 -19.91 -5.28 14.64
CA LEU A 587 -20.83 -6.38 14.92
C LEU A 587 -21.93 -6.47 13.86
N ARG A 588 -22.54 -5.34 13.49
CA ARG A 588 -23.59 -5.31 12.46
C ARG A 588 -23.09 -5.76 11.10
N PHE A 589 -21.86 -5.36 10.74
CA PHE A 589 -21.26 -5.73 9.46
C PHE A 589 -20.86 -7.20 9.37
N LEU A 590 -20.35 -7.76 10.46
CA LEU A 590 -19.89 -9.17 10.54
C LEU A 590 -21.00 -10.14 11.00
N ASP A 591 -22.24 -9.67 11.14
CA ASP A 591 -23.38 -10.49 11.55
C ASP A 591 -23.46 -11.77 10.69
N PRO A 592 -23.51 -12.96 11.29
CA PRO A 592 -23.54 -14.21 10.54
C PRO A 592 -24.79 -14.37 9.67
N ASP A 593 -25.94 -13.84 10.10
CA ASP A 593 -27.24 -14.02 9.45
C ASP A 593 -27.50 -12.99 8.33
N ASP A 594 -26.94 -11.77 8.45
CA ASP A 594 -27.15 -10.67 7.49
C ASP A 594 -25.87 -9.82 7.34
N PRO A 595 -24.77 -10.41 6.79
CA PRO A 595 -23.47 -9.76 6.73
C PRO A 595 -23.41 -8.63 5.70
N GLY A 596 -22.42 -7.74 5.88
CA GLY A 596 -22.10 -6.71 4.91
C GLY A 596 -22.99 -5.46 4.98
N VAL A 597 -23.87 -5.35 5.96
CA VAL A 597 -24.70 -4.17 6.17
C VAL A 597 -23.95 -3.12 6.98
N VAL A 598 -23.86 -1.91 6.45
CA VAL A 598 -23.21 -0.76 7.09
C VAL A 598 -24.26 0.24 7.53
N GLU A 599 -24.31 0.46 8.82
CA GLU A 599 -25.24 1.39 9.46
C GLU A 599 -24.48 2.43 10.30
N HIS A 600 -25.15 3.54 10.58
CA HIS A 600 -24.61 4.62 11.39
C HIS A 600 -25.14 4.54 12.82
N PHE A 601 -24.23 4.41 13.80
CA PHE A 601 -24.60 4.21 15.22
C PHE A 601 -24.42 5.45 16.10
N CYS A 602 -24.21 6.62 15.50
CA CYS A 602 -24.02 7.89 16.20
C CYS A 602 -25.20 8.86 16.01
N GLY A 603 -26.37 8.34 15.65
CA GLY A 603 -27.60 9.11 15.46
C GLY A 603 -27.57 9.97 14.19
N SER A 604 -28.01 11.24 14.29
CA SER A 604 -28.08 12.16 13.15
C SER A 604 -26.82 12.98 12.91
N SER A 605 -25.78 12.77 13.70
CA SER A 605 -24.48 13.47 13.63
C SER A 605 -23.37 12.47 13.34
N PRO A 606 -22.24 12.90 12.77
CA PRO A 606 -21.06 12.04 12.62
C PRO A 606 -20.62 11.43 13.96
N CYS A 607 -19.97 10.26 13.87
CA CYS A 607 -19.30 9.69 15.04
C CYS A 607 -18.05 10.51 15.38
N SER A 608 -17.97 10.97 16.62
CA SER A 608 -16.82 11.76 17.11
C SER A 608 -16.50 11.47 18.57
N ALA A 609 -15.38 11.98 19.07
CA ALA A 609 -15.02 11.85 20.47
C ALA A 609 -16.10 12.41 21.42
N SER A 610 -16.81 13.46 21.00
CA SER A 610 -17.95 14.02 21.74
C SER A 610 -19.27 13.26 21.51
N ASN A 611 -19.34 12.39 20.51
CA ASN A 611 -20.48 11.52 20.15
C ASN A 611 -19.97 10.14 19.71
N PRO A 612 -19.47 9.29 20.64
CA PRO A 612 -18.86 7.99 20.28
C PRO A 612 -19.89 6.91 19.87
N GLY A 613 -21.17 7.24 19.90
CA GLY A 613 -22.27 6.34 19.55
C GLY A 613 -22.66 5.37 20.67
N GLY A 614 -23.54 4.41 20.35
CA GLY A 614 -24.02 3.36 21.25
C GLY A 614 -25.52 3.32 21.40
#